data_766fd2957df1adc9d057a087d1eccf8d
#
_entry.id   766fd2957df1adc9d057a087d1eccf8d
#
_cell.length_a   1.000
_cell.length_b   1.000
_cell.length_c   1.000
_cell.angle_alpha   90.00
_cell.angle_beta   90.00
_cell.angle_gamma   90.00
#
_symmetry.space_group_name_H-M   'P 1'
#
loop_
_entity.id
_entity.type
_entity.pdbx_description
1 polymer ?
#
loop_
_entity_poly.entity_id
_entity_poly.type
_entity_poly.pdbx_seq_one_letter_code
_entity_poly.pdbx_strand_id
1 'polypeptide(L)'
;MTMGFTVKGCKINGQGTQTDISVSGGVFGGASDGIFEFNNCAVFPGFIDVHVHLREPGFSYKETVETGTKACARGGYTTVCSMPNLNPVPDSAEHLNEQLKLIDADAVIRVAPYGAITVGQNGEELSDMEDMADNVCAFSDDGKGVQSEEMMRNAMLRAKALGKMIVAHCEENSLLKGGYIHDGKYAAEHGHRGICSESEWKQIERDLELVKEIGCKYHVCHISTKESVEIIRQAKARGVDVTCETGPHYLVMDDSFLQEEGRFKMNPPLRSKEDR
;
A
#
# COMPACT_ATOMS: atom_id res chain seq x y z
N MET A 1 -33.53 -0.34 3.37
CA MET A 1 -33.70 -1.45 4.32
C MET A 1 -32.44 -2.30 4.21
N THR A 2 -31.65 -2.39 5.26
CA THR A 2 -30.49 -3.29 5.30
C THR A 2 -31.04 -4.71 5.43
N MET A 3 -30.91 -5.49 4.35
CA MET A 3 -31.32 -6.91 4.35
C MET A 3 -30.45 -7.67 5.35
N GLY A 4 -31.09 -8.48 6.18
CA GLY A 4 -30.40 -9.45 7.02
C GLY A 4 -30.12 -10.73 6.23
N PHE A 5 -29.03 -11.42 6.56
CA PHE A 5 -28.72 -12.73 5.97
C PHE A 5 -28.08 -13.66 7.01
N THR A 6 -28.20 -14.97 6.77
CA THR A 6 -27.53 -16.00 7.56
C THR A 6 -26.63 -16.83 6.65
N VAL A 7 -25.37 -16.98 7.02
CA VAL A 7 -24.42 -17.93 6.44
C VAL A 7 -24.42 -19.18 7.28
N LYS A 8 -24.81 -20.34 6.70
CA LYS A 8 -24.90 -21.63 7.40
C LYS A 8 -23.73 -22.55 7.09
N GLY A 9 -23.38 -23.39 8.06
CA GLY A 9 -22.44 -24.48 7.89
C GLY A 9 -20.98 -24.05 7.67
N CYS A 10 -20.61 -22.86 8.10
CA CYS A 10 -19.24 -22.32 7.94
C CYS A 10 -18.38 -22.54 9.18
N LYS A 11 -17.07 -22.44 9.00
CA LYS A 11 -16.07 -22.45 10.10
C LYS A 11 -15.47 -21.06 10.24
N ILE A 12 -15.51 -20.49 11.45
CA ILE A 12 -14.88 -19.17 11.71
C ILE A 12 -13.35 -19.36 11.68
N ASN A 13 -12.66 -18.57 10.90
CA ASN A 13 -11.20 -18.65 10.68
C ASN A 13 -10.72 -20.05 10.28
N GLY A 14 -11.57 -20.86 9.64
CA GLY A 14 -11.26 -22.22 9.23
C GLY A 14 -11.10 -23.23 10.37
N GLN A 15 -11.37 -22.84 11.63
CA GLN A 15 -11.19 -23.65 12.81
C GLN A 15 -12.53 -23.97 13.52
N GLY A 16 -12.51 -24.99 14.39
CA GLY A 16 -13.65 -25.34 15.23
C GLY A 16 -14.77 -26.10 14.52
N THR A 17 -15.91 -26.18 15.19
CA THR A 17 -17.13 -26.78 14.64
C THR A 17 -17.82 -25.83 13.64
N GLN A 18 -18.59 -26.41 12.74
CA GLN A 18 -19.46 -25.61 11.87
C GLN A 18 -20.45 -24.81 12.70
N THR A 19 -20.68 -23.58 12.31
CA THR A 19 -21.60 -22.66 12.98
C THR A 19 -22.38 -21.83 11.93
N ASP A 20 -23.47 -21.27 12.36
CA ASP A 20 -24.26 -20.34 11.56
C ASP A 20 -23.95 -18.90 12.01
N ILE A 21 -23.76 -17.99 11.08
CA ILE A 21 -23.50 -16.58 11.33
C ILE A 21 -24.64 -15.78 10.72
N SER A 22 -25.41 -15.07 11.56
CA SER A 22 -26.42 -14.13 11.10
C SER A 22 -25.92 -12.70 11.17
N VAL A 23 -26.31 -11.89 10.20
CA VAL A 23 -26.04 -10.45 10.13
C VAL A 23 -27.36 -9.73 9.85
N SER A 24 -27.67 -8.70 10.61
CA SER A 24 -28.83 -7.84 10.40
C SER A 24 -28.47 -6.39 10.78
N GLY A 25 -28.80 -5.45 9.90
CA GLY A 25 -28.46 -4.03 10.15
C GLY A 25 -26.94 -3.73 10.25
N GLY A 26 -26.10 -4.56 9.61
CA GLY A 26 -24.64 -4.41 9.65
C GLY A 26 -23.96 -4.94 10.93
N VAL A 27 -24.69 -5.61 11.82
CA VAL A 27 -24.16 -6.22 13.03
C VAL A 27 -24.41 -7.73 13.08
N PHE A 28 -23.59 -8.46 13.81
CA PHE A 28 -23.80 -9.89 14.01
C PHE A 28 -25.04 -10.16 14.87
N GLY A 29 -25.83 -11.16 14.47
CA GLY A 29 -27.10 -11.54 15.13
C GLY A 29 -28.32 -10.94 14.44
N GLY A 30 -29.51 -11.14 15.06
CA GLY A 30 -30.80 -10.67 14.56
C GLY A 30 -31.48 -11.59 13.56
N ALA A 31 -32.70 -11.21 13.15
CA ALA A 31 -33.48 -11.95 12.14
C ALA A 31 -32.87 -11.73 10.76
N SER A 32 -32.88 -12.78 9.93
CA SER A 32 -32.38 -12.74 8.55
C SER A 32 -33.45 -13.08 7.54
N ASP A 33 -33.46 -12.37 6.41
CA ASP A 33 -34.40 -12.58 5.30
C ASP A 33 -33.82 -13.51 4.23
N GLY A 34 -32.49 -13.76 4.27
CA GLY A 34 -31.77 -14.60 3.32
C GLY A 34 -30.91 -15.65 4.01
N ILE A 35 -30.84 -16.85 3.40
CA ILE A 35 -29.98 -17.94 3.87
C ILE A 35 -29.01 -18.29 2.75
N PHE A 36 -27.70 -18.32 3.10
CA PHE A 36 -26.63 -18.81 2.24
C PHE A 36 -26.02 -20.07 2.89
N GLU A 37 -26.03 -21.20 2.20
CA GLU A 37 -25.45 -22.44 2.67
C GLU A 37 -24.04 -22.61 2.12
N PHE A 38 -23.02 -22.58 3.00
CA PHE A 38 -21.62 -22.73 2.64
C PHE A 38 -20.98 -23.89 3.43
N ASN A 39 -21.44 -25.10 3.15
CA ASN A 39 -20.92 -26.31 3.76
C ASN A 39 -19.42 -26.45 3.44
N ASN A 40 -18.59 -26.65 4.49
CA ASN A 40 -17.15 -26.76 4.43
C ASN A 40 -16.38 -25.50 3.99
N CYS A 41 -17.00 -24.32 4.06
CA CYS A 41 -16.33 -23.04 3.84
C CYS A 41 -15.79 -22.46 5.15
N ALA A 42 -14.75 -21.64 5.05
CA ALA A 42 -14.25 -20.84 6.14
C ALA A 42 -14.71 -19.39 5.96
N VAL A 43 -15.11 -18.75 7.06
CA VAL A 43 -15.42 -17.32 7.10
C VAL A 43 -14.27 -16.62 7.81
N PHE A 44 -13.75 -15.60 7.18
CA PHE A 44 -12.70 -14.72 7.71
C PHE A 44 -13.20 -13.28 7.78
N PRO A 45 -12.58 -12.40 8.61
CA PRO A 45 -12.71 -10.96 8.43
C PRO A 45 -12.36 -10.59 6.98
N GLY A 46 -13.04 -9.57 6.44
CA GLY A 46 -12.69 -9.05 5.11
C GLY A 46 -11.23 -8.60 5.08
N PHE A 47 -10.57 -8.82 3.95
CA PHE A 47 -9.17 -8.42 3.78
C PHE A 47 -9.01 -6.90 3.77
N ILE A 48 -7.84 -6.45 4.16
CA ILE A 48 -7.41 -5.05 4.10
C ILE A 48 -6.20 -4.98 3.18
N ASP A 49 -6.27 -4.15 2.13
CA ASP A 49 -5.13 -3.84 1.28
C ASP A 49 -4.62 -2.44 1.66
N VAL A 50 -3.37 -2.38 2.09
CA VAL A 50 -2.79 -1.11 2.55
C VAL A 50 -2.12 -0.31 1.44
N HIS A 51 -2.17 -0.78 0.18
CA HIS A 51 -1.52 -0.12 -0.94
C HIS A 51 -2.27 -0.34 -2.26
N VAL A 52 -3.15 0.58 -2.61
CA VAL A 52 -3.85 0.56 -3.91
C VAL A 52 -3.81 1.91 -4.60
N HIS A 53 -3.94 1.91 -5.91
CA HIS A 53 -4.00 3.11 -6.73
C HIS A 53 -5.36 3.25 -7.39
N LEU A 54 -6.24 4.08 -6.84
CA LEU A 54 -7.57 4.35 -7.41
C LEU A 54 -7.54 5.44 -8.49
N ARG A 55 -6.45 6.19 -8.59
CA ARG A 55 -6.15 7.13 -9.69
C ARG A 55 -7.10 8.32 -9.85
N GLU A 56 -8.09 8.48 -9.00
CA GLU A 56 -8.99 9.63 -8.97
C GLU A 56 -8.80 10.47 -7.70
N PRO A 57 -8.76 11.78 -7.89
CA PRO A 57 -8.89 12.59 -9.12
C PRO A 57 -7.67 12.55 -10.05
N GLY A 58 -7.88 12.94 -11.31
CA GLY A 58 -6.83 13.32 -12.27
C GLY A 58 -6.37 12.25 -13.26
N PHE A 59 -6.53 10.96 -12.96
CA PHE A 59 -6.02 9.86 -13.80
C PHE A 59 -7.06 8.77 -14.07
N SER A 60 -8.34 9.13 -14.17
CA SER A 60 -9.47 8.21 -14.37
C SER A 60 -9.33 7.29 -15.59
N TYR A 61 -8.48 7.64 -16.56
CA TYR A 61 -8.16 6.79 -17.70
C TYR A 61 -7.32 5.55 -17.35
N LYS A 62 -6.75 5.49 -16.14
CA LYS A 62 -6.00 4.34 -15.61
C LYS A 62 -6.87 3.48 -14.71
N GLU A 63 -7.63 4.11 -13.79
CA GLU A 63 -8.51 3.46 -12.82
C GLU A 63 -9.47 4.49 -12.26
N THR A 64 -10.64 4.06 -11.74
CA THR A 64 -11.59 4.88 -11.03
C THR A 64 -11.84 4.35 -9.62
N VAL A 65 -12.38 5.20 -8.74
CA VAL A 65 -12.79 4.77 -7.39
C VAL A 65 -13.82 3.64 -7.48
N GLU A 66 -14.81 3.78 -8.38
CA GLU A 66 -15.87 2.77 -8.57
C GLU A 66 -15.30 1.43 -9.02
N THR A 67 -14.53 1.40 -10.11
CA THR A 67 -14.04 0.16 -10.71
C THR A 67 -12.98 -0.52 -9.85
N GLY A 68 -12.06 0.25 -9.27
CA GLY A 68 -11.03 -0.25 -8.38
C GLY A 68 -11.61 -0.85 -7.10
N THR A 69 -12.58 -0.17 -6.45
CA THR A 69 -13.21 -0.69 -5.23
C THR A 69 -14.11 -1.91 -5.52
N LYS A 70 -14.77 -1.99 -6.69
CA LYS A 70 -15.47 -3.21 -7.14
C LYS A 70 -14.51 -4.39 -7.35
N ALA A 71 -13.35 -4.15 -7.94
CA ALA A 71 -12.32 -5.18 -8.10
C ALA A 71 -11.82 -5.68 -6.75
N CYS A 72 -11.55 -4.78 -5.81
CA CYS A 72 -11.16 -5.12 -4.44
C CYS A 72 -12.25 -5.92 -3.71
N ALA A 73 -13.51 -5.49 -3.78
CA ALA A 73 -14.65 -6.22 -3.21
C ALA A 73 -14.76 -7.64 -3.79
N ARG A 74 -14.56 -7.80 -5.10
CA ARG A 74 -14.53 -9.11 -5.76
C ARG A 74 -13.37 -9.98 -5.28
N GLY A 75 -12.26 -9.40 -4.86
CA GLY A 75 -11.11 -10.06 -4.25
C GLY A 75 -11.29 -10.41 -2.77
N GLY A 76 -12.42 -9.99 -2.14
CA GLY A 76 -12.67 -10.22 -0.71
C GLY A 76 -12.15 -9.13 0.22
N TYR A 77 -11.70 -8.01 -0.32
CA TYR A 77 -11.29 -6.84 0.45
C TYR A 77 -12.51 -6.03 0.89
N THR A 78 -12.51 -5.58 2.13
CA THR A 78 -13.54 -4.72 2.70
C THR A 78 -13.03 -3.33 3.05
N THR A 79 -11.71 -3.17 3.04
CA THR A 79 -11.04 -1.88 3.26
C THR A 79 -9.80 -1.83 2.39
N VAL A 80 -9.53 -0.67 1.80
CA VAL A 80 -8.29 -0.39 1.05
C VAL A 80 -7.73 0.95 1.44
N CYS A 81 -6.40 1.09 1.41
CA CYS A 81 -5.73 2.38 1.60
C CYS A 81 -5.22 2.89 0.24
N SER A 82 -5.71 4.07 -0.18
CA SER A 82 -5.41 4.61 -1.52
C SER A 82 -4.23 5.58 -1.49
N MET A 83 -3.24 5.32 -2.36
CA MET A 83 -2.02 6.12 -2.49
C MET A 83 -2.28 7.52 -3.04
N PRO A 84 -1.43 8.52 -2.64
CA PRO A 84 -1.69 9.94 -2.91
C PRO A 84 -1.19 10.44 -4.27
N ASN A 85 -0.69 9.58 -5.15
CA ASN A 85 -0.19 9.97 -6.46
C ASN A 85 -1.33 10.27 -7.45
N LEU A 86 -2.01 11.38 -7.20
CA LEU A 86 -3.21 11.88 -7.86
C LEU A 86 -2.96 13.28 -8.48
N ASN A 87 -3.98 13.85 -9.10
CA ASN A 87 -3.95 15.23 -9.59
C ASN A 87 -5.33 15.90 -9.38
N PRO A 88 -5.45 16.83 -8.41
CA PRO A 88 -4.37 17.31 -7.56
C PRO A 88 -3.86 16.24 -6.58
N VAL A 89 -2.61 16.40 -6.15
CA VAL A 89 -2.02 15.60 -5.06
C VAL A 89 -2.73 15.98 -3.76
N PRO A 90 -3.16 15.05 -2.89
CA PRO A 90 -3.77 15.37 -1.60
C PRO A 90 -2.71 15.84 -0.59
N ASP A 91 -2.18 17.04 -0.79
CA ASP A 91 -1.15 17.70 0.01
C ASP A 91 -1.68 18.86 0.86
N SER A 92 -2.99 19.11 0.79
CA SER A 92 -3.75 20.06 1.59
C SER A 92 -5.15 19.53 1.86
N ALA A 93 -5.84 20.10 2.85
CA ALA A 93 -7.24 19.74 3.13
C ALA A 93 -8.16 19.98 1.92
N GLU A 94 -7.91 21.02 1.11
CA GLU A 94 -8.68 21.30 -0.10
C GLU A 94 -8.54 20.17 -1.12
N HIS A 95 -7.31 19.79 -1.48
CA HIS A 95 -7.05 18.73 -2.44
C HIS A 95 -7.52 17.35 -1.94
N LEU A 96 -7.32 17.07 -0.65
CA LEU A 96 -7.84 15.85 -0.04
C LEU A 96 -9.37 15.78 -0.11
N ASN A 97 -10.08 16.89 0.09
CA ASN A 97 -11.54 16.93 0.00
C ASN A 97 -12.06 16.62 -1.40
N GLU A 98 -11.32 16.89 -2.47
CA GLU A 98 -11.70 16.46 -3.81
C GLU A 98 -11.71 14.93 -3.92
N GLN A 99 -10.69 14.27 -3.39
CA GLN A 99 -10.62 12.80 -3.35
C GLN A 99 -11.72 12.21 -2.47
N LEU A 100 -11.96 12.78 -1.28
CA LEU A 100 -12.99 12.29 -0.35
C LEU A 100 -14.40 12.33 -0.94
N LYS A 101 -14.73 13.37 -1.71
CA LYS A 101 -16.02 13.47 -2.41
C LYS A 101 -16.22 12.34 -3.42
N LEU A 102 -15.18 11.96 -4.16
CA LEU A 102 -15.23 10.84 -5.10
C LEU A 102 -15.35 9.50 -4.35
N ILE A 103 -14.64 9.34 -3.25
CA ILE A 103 -14.75 8.16 -2.41
C ILE A 103 -16.16 8.01 -1.86
N ASP A 104 -16.75 9.08 -1.32
CA ASP A 104 -18.10 9.06 -0.77
C ASP A 104 -19.18 8.78 -1.82
N ALA A 105 -18.97 9.22 -3.06
CA ALA A 105 -19.91 9.01 -4.15
C ALA A 105 -19.84 7.61 -4.74
N ASP A 106 -18.65 7.05 -4.94
CA ASP A 106 -18.43 5.96 -5.88
C ASP A 106 -17.84 4.68 -5.23
N ALA A 107 -17.30 4.76 -4.00
CA ALA A 107 -16.68 3.61 -3.37
C ALA A 107 -17.71 2.58 -2.88
N VAL A 108 -17.53 1.30 -3.23
CA VAL A 108 -18.40 0.19 -2.78
C VAL A 108 -17.88 -0.51 -1.53
N ILE A 109 -16.64 -0.23 -1.11
CA ILE A 109 -16.02 -0.68 0.14
C ILE A 109 -15.35 0.52 0.83
N ARG A 110 -14.89 0.34 2.07
CA ARG A 110 -14.18 1.40 2.77
C ARG A 110 -12.87 1.76 2.05
N VAL A 111 -12.66 3.04 1.80
CA VAL A 111 -11.39 3.60 1.32
C VAL A 111 -10.84 4.54 2.38
N ALA A 112 -9.60 4.31 2.79
CA ALA A 112 -8.85 5.16 3.71
C ALA A 112 -7.69 5.80 2.93
N PRO A 113 -7.77 7.10 2.55
CA PRO A 113 -6.74 7.72 1.73
C PRO A 113 -5.46 8.00 2.54
N TYR A 114 -4.34 8.05 1.84
CA TYR A 114 -3.11 8.66 2.31
C TYR A 114 -3.07 10.14 1.96
N GLY A 115 -2.54 10.98 2.88
CA GLY A 115 -2.08 12.33 2.54
C GLY A 115 -0.67 12.27 1.97
N ALA A 116 -0.29 13.25 1.14
CA ALA A 116 1.09 13.39 0.71
C ALA A 116 2.00 13.85 1.87
N ILE A 117 3.26 13.43 1.85
CA ILE A 117 4.28 13.91 2.80
C ILE A 117 4.69 15.32 2.41
N THR A 118 4.91 15.56 1.11
CA THR A 118 5.42 16.84 0.60
C THR A 118 4.47 17.45 -0.41
N VAL A 119 4.51 18.78 -0.53
CA VAL A 119 3.72 19.53 -1.51
C VAL A 119 4.02 19.02 -2.92
N GLY A 120 2.95 18.61 -3.65
CA GLY A 120 3.06 18.03 -4.99
C GLY A 120 3.90 16.77 -5.06
N GLN A 121 4.24 16.14 -3.92
CA GLN A 121 5.19 15.04 -3.82
C GLN A 121 6.56 15.39 -4.42
N ASN A 122 7.03 16.62 -4.22
CA ASN A 122 8.28 17.11 -4.81
C ASN A 122 9.51 17.00 -3.90
N GLY A 123 9.30 16.64 -2.61
CA GLY A 123 10.38 16.45 -1.65
C GLY A 123 11.02 17.75 -1.13
N GLU A 124 10.44 18.92 -1.43
CA GLU A 124 11.02 20.23 -1.11
C GLU A 124 10.38 20.91 0.10
N GLU A 125 9.08 20.74 0.30
CA GLU A 125 8.28 21.36 1.36
C GLU A 125 7.30 20.35 1.93
N LEU A 126 7.10 20.33 3.27
CA LEU A 126 6.08 19.50 3.90
C LEU A 126 4.68 19.96 3.50
N SER A 127 3.79 19.01 3.28
CA SER A 127 2.36 19.27 3.06
C SER A 127 1.66 19.76 4.34
N ASP A 128 0.41 20.15 4.23
CA ASP A 128 -0.45 20.54 5.36
C ASP A 128 -0.89 19.30 6.17
N MET A 129 0.07 18.57 6.71
CA MET A 129 -0.17 17.28 7.39
C MET A 129 -1.16 17.41 8.54
N GLU A 130 -1.15 18.52 9.28
CA GLU A 130 -2.06 18.79 10.40
C GLU A 130 -3.52 18.84 9.95
N ASP A 131 -3.78 19.59 8.91
CA ASP A 131 -5.14 19.84 8.42
C ASP A 131 -5.75 18.59 7.76
N MET A 132 -4.90 17.66 7.33
CA MET A 132 -5.32 16.39 6.74
C MET A 132 -5.43 15.24 7.75
N ALA A 133 -4.79 15.34 8.91
CA ALA A 133 -4.53 14.21 9.80
C ALA A 133 -5.79 13.40 10.17
N ASP A 134 -6.91 14.05 10.43
CA ASP A 134 -8.15 13.37 10.85
C ASP A 134 -8.80 12.55 9.72
N ASN A 135 -8.50 12.88 8.47
CA ASN A 135 -9.15 12.31 7.29
C ASN A 135 -8.25 11.34 6.49
N VAL A 136 -7.01 11.12 6.92
CA VAL A 136 -6.07 10.20 6.28
C VAL A 136 -5.65 9.08 7.22
N CYS A 137 -5.34 7.90 6.66
CA CYS A 137 -4.82 6.79 7.48
C CYS A 137 -3.34 6.99 7.85
N ALA A 138 -2.54 7.54 6.96
CA ALA A 138 -1.12 7.84 7.14
C ALA A 138 -0.63 8.80 6.03
N PHE A 139 0.67 9.05 5.93
CA PHE A 139 1.28 9.93 4.94
C PHE A 139 2.28 9.19 4.06
N SER A 140 2.25 9.49 2.74
CA SER A 140 3.10 8.84 1.75
C SER A 140 3.42 9.79 0.58
N ASP A 141 4.63 9.68 0.05
CA ASP A 141 4.98 10.21 -1.28
C ASP A 141 5.18 9.06 -2.28
N ASP A 142 4.28 8.06 -2.23
CA ASP A 142 4.40 6.89 -3.08
C ASP A 142 4.58 7.23 -4.56
N GLY A 143 5.47 6.46 -5.20
CA GLY A 143 5.88 6.61 -6.59
C GLY A 143 7.04 7.59 -6.82
N LYS A 144 7.48 8.36 -5.80
CA LYS A 144 8.62 9.27 -5.90
C LYS A 144 9.64 9.09 -4.77
N GLY A 145 9.16 8.79 -3.56
CA GLY A 145 9.98 8.71 -2.36
C GLY A 145 10.54 10.07 -1.90
N VAL A 146 10.90 10.17 -0.63
CA VAL A 146 11.52 11.36 -0.05
C VAL A 146 13.04 11.20 -0.06
N GLN A 147 13.73 11.95 -0.91
CA GLN A 147 15.18 11.79 -1.16
C GLN A 147 16.04 12.42 -0.06
N SER A 148 15.61 13.56 0.50
CA SER A 148 16.35 14.28 1.53
C SER A 148 16.15 13.62 2.90
N GLU A 149 17.27 13.31 3.58
CA GLU A 149 17.23 12.80 4.96
C GLU A 149 16.60 13.84 5.91
N GLU A 150 16.92 15.12 5.74
CA GLU A 150 16.36 16.20 6.55
C GLU A 150 14.84 16.30 6.36
N MET A 151 14.35 16.23 5.11
CA MET A 151 12.91 16.24 4.82
C MET A 151 12.22 15.03 5.43
N MET A 152 12.78 13.83 5.29
CA MET A 152 12.22 12.61 5.88
C MET A 152 12.20 12.70 7.41
N ARG A 153 13.25 13.23 8.04
CA ARG A 153 13.33 13.50 9.49
C ARG A 153 12.19 14.42 9.95
N ASN A 154 11.98 15.53 9.25
CA ASN A 154 10.94 16.50 9.55
C ASN A 154 9.54 15.87 9.38
N ALA A 155 9.32 15.10 8.32
CA ALA A 155 8.09 14.36 8.08
C ALA A 155 7.80 13.34 9.19
N MET A 156 8.80 12.57 9.62
CA MET A 156 8.66 11.59 10.72
C MET A 156 8.33 12.27 12.06
N LEU A 157 9.00 13.38 12.38
CA LEU A 157 8.70 14.16 13.59
C LEU A 157 7.25 14.65 13.58
N ARG A 158 6.80 15.17 12.43
CA ARG A 158 5.43 15.66 12.26
C ARG A 158 4.40 14.52 12.35
N ALA A 159 4.61 13.44 11.60
CA ALA A 159 3.72 12.28 11.63
C ALA A 159 3.61 11.69 13.05
N LYS A 160 4.73 11.56 13.77
CA LYS A 160 4.74 11.11 15.16
C LYS A 160 3.90 12.02 16.07
N ALA A 161 4.04 13.34 15.95
CA ALA A 161 3.28 14.32 16.76
C ALA A 161 1.77 14.19 16.51
N LEU A 162 1.37 13.86 15.28
CA LEU A 162 -0.02 13.63 14.86
C LEU A 162 -0.53 12.19 15.17
N GLY A 163 0.32 11.31 15.72
CA GLY A 163 -0.04 9.90 15.95
C GLY A 163 -0.18 9.09 14.65
N LYS A 164 0.39 9.58 13.55
CA LYS A 164 0.34 8.96 12.21
C LYS A 164 1.62 8.21 11.89
N MET A 165 1.56 7.44 10.81
CA MET A 165 2.64 6.64 10.25
C MET A 165 3.18 7.29 8.98
N ILE A 166 4.46 7.11 8.70
CA ILE A 166 5.03 7.32 7.35
C ILE A 166 4.99 6.00 6.60
N VAL A 167 4.49 6.04 5.37
CA VAL A 167 4.39 4.91 4.44
C VAL A 167 5.23 5.23 3.22
N ALA A 168 6.33 4.53 3.03
CA ALA A 168 7.40 4.98 2.14
C ALA A 168 7.61 4.08 0.93
N HIS A 169 7.50 4.67 -0.25
CA HIS A 169 8.14 4.19 -1.46
C HIS A 169 9.66 4.43 -1.34
N CYS A 170 10.43 3.37 -1.22
CA CYS A 170 11.86 3.48 -1.00
C CYS A 170 12.62 3.29 -2.31
N GLU A 171 13.09 4.39 -2.87
CA GLU A 171 13.85 4.40 -4.11
C GLU A 171 14.82 5.60 -4.13
N GLU A 172 16.12 5.31 -4.05
CA GLU A 172 17.20 6.30 -4.16
C GLU A 172 17.38 6.71 -5.62
N ASN A 173 16.85 7.87 -5.99
CA ASN A 173 16.79 8.34 -7.37
C ASN A 173 18.16 8.50 -8.04
N SER A 174 19.21 8.83 -7.28
CA SER A 174 20.57 8.99 -7.78
C SER A 174 21.14 7.69 -8.36
N LEU A 175 20.61 6.55 -7.93
CA LEU A 175 21.04 5.21 -8.34
C LEU A 175 20.26 4.65 -9.53
N LEU A 176 19.14 5.26 -9.94
CA LEU A 176 18.28 4.74 -11.01
C LEU A 176 18.93 4.82 -12.39
N LYS A 177 19.72 5.85 -12.68
CA LYS A 177 20.42 6.05 -13.96
C LYS A 177 19.51 5.93 -15.20
N GLY A 178 18.21 6.27 -15.03
CA GLY A 178 17.20 6.11 -16.05
C GLY A 178 16.82 4.66 -16.35
N GLY A 179 17.08 3.75 -15.41
CA GLY A 179 16.67 2.35 -15.44
C GLY A 179 15.15 2.19 -15.37
N TYR A 180 14.65 1.04 -15.79
CA TYR A 180 13.22 0.75 -15.82
C TYR A 180 12.89 -0.75 -15.65
N ILE A 181 13.88 -1.63 -15.55
CA ILE A 181 13.77 -3.04 -15.14
C ILE A 181 14.93 -3.38 -14.21
N HIS A 182 14.98 -4.59 -13.67
CA HIS A 182 16.08 -5.03 -12.81
C HIS A 182 17.43 -4.99 -13.54
N ASP A 183 18.47 -4.50 -12.86
CA ASP A 183 19.87 -4.55 -13.32
C ASP A 183 20.41 -5.98 -13.16
N GLY A 184 19.95 -6.85 -14.00
CA GLY A 184 20.24 -8.28 -13.98
C GLY A 184 20.59 -8.82 -15.36
N LYS A 185 20.60 -10.16 -15.45
CA LYS A 185 20.96 -10.86 -16.68
C LYS A 185 20.14 -10.43 -17.88
N TYR A 186 18.82 -10.33 -17.75
CA TYR A 186 17.92 -9.95 -18.83
C TYR A 186 18.25 -8.55 -19.37
N ALA A 187 18.45 -7.57 -18.51
CA ALA A 187 18.81 -6.22 -18.92
C ALA A 187 20.13 -6.19 -19.70
N ALA A 188 21.15 -6.92 -19.23
CA ALA A 188 22.46 -7.01 -19.89
C ALA A 188 22.37 -7.68 -21.27
N GLU A 189 21.63 -8.78 -21.40
CA GLU A 189 21.50 -9.54 -22.64
C GLU A 189 20.67 -8.81 -23.72
N HIS A 190 19.71 -7.96 -23.33
CA HIS A 190 18.80 -7.26 -24.23
C HIS A 190 19.12 -5.76 -24.39
N GLY A 191 20.19 -5.27 -23.73
CA GLY A 191 20.60 -3.87 -23.85
C GLY A 191 19.67 -2.87 -23.14
N HIS A 192 18.95 -3.30 -22.10
CA HIS A 192 18.10 -2.44 -21.29
C HIS A 192 18.86 -1.74 -20.16
N ARG A 193 18.30 -0.62 -19.70
CA ARG A 193 18.82 0.09 -18.52
C ARG A 193 18.26 -0.52 -17.25
N GLY A 194 19.15 -0.99 -16.37
CA GLY A 194 18.79 -1.64 -15.13
C GLY A 194 18.59 -0.67 -13.96
N ILE A 195 17.76 -1.07 -13.00
CA ILE A 195 17.61 -0.47 -11.68
C ILE A 195 18.32 -1.42 -10.70
N CYS A 196 19.40 -0.97 -10.07
CA CYS A 196 20.13 -1.77 -9.10
C CYS A 196 19.33 -2.00 -7.80
N SER A 197 19.64 -3.06 -7.07
CA SER A 197 18.97 -3.38 -5.80
C SER A 197 19.26 -2.35 -4.72
N GLU A 198 20.44 -1.71 -4.77
CA GLU A 198 20.83 -0.64 -3.87
C GLU A 198 19.88 0.55 -3.86
N SER A 199 19.20 0.81 -4.97
CA SER A 199 18.23 1.91 -5.03
C SER A 199 17.09 1.74 -4.02
N GLU A 200 16.70 0.52 -3.70
CA GLU A 200 15.65 0.22 -2.73
C GLU A 200 16.21 0.18 -1.30
N TRP A 201 17.14 -0.72 -1.03
CA TRP A 201 17.55 -1.00 0.34
C TRP A 201 18.37 0.11 1.01
N LYS A 202 19.10 0.96 0.26
CA LYS A 202 19.82 2.09 0.86
C LYS A 202 18.90 3.13 1.47
N GLN A 203 17.80 3.45 0.80
CA GLN A 203 16.81 4.35 1.40
C GLN A 203 16.17 3.71 2.63
N ILE A 204 15.85 2.40 2.58
CA ILE A 204 15.30 1.67 3.73
C ILE A 204 16.27 1.74 4.92
N GLU A 205 17.56 1.49 4.69
CA GLU A 205 18.60 1.56 5.74
C GLU A 205 18.67 2.94 6.37
N ARG A 206 18.75 4.01 5.55
CA ARG A 206 18.71 5.40 6.01
C ARG A 206 17.50 5.70 6.87
N ASP A 207 16.32 5.37 6.35
CA ASP A 207 15.06 5.72 7.00
C ASP A 207 14.86 4.94 8.31
N LEU A 208 15.29 3.69 8.40
CA LEU A 208 15.16 2.90 9.63
C LEU A 208 16.10 3.38 10.76
N GLU A 209 17.24 3.99 10.47
CA GLU A 209 18.02 4.67 11.50
C GLU A 209 17.31 5.94 12.01
N LEU A 210 16.63 6.69 11.13
CA LEU A 210 15.78 7.81 11.54
C LEU A 210 14.60 7.34 12.39
N VAL A 211 13.92 6.25 11.99
CA VAL A 211 12.81 5.66 12.75
C VAL A 211 13.25 5.27 14.15
N LYS A 212 14.41 4.63 14.28
CA LYS A 212 14.99 4.25 15.57
C LYS A 212 15.29 5.46 16.46
N GLU A 213 15.82 6.52 15.90
CA GLU A 213 16.12 7.75 16.61
C GLU A 213 14.85 8.50 17.06
N ILE A 214 13.90 8.65 16.14
CA ILE A 214 12.71 9.47 16.32
C ILE A 214 11.60 8.69 17.05
N GLY A 215 11.45 7.38 16.78
CA GLY A 215 10.35 6.54 17.26
C GLY A 215 9.02 6.86 16.56
N CYS A 216 9.06 7.17 15.26
CA CYS A 216 7.88 7.25 14.40
C CYS A 216 7.48 5.83 13.96
N LYS A 217 6.19 5.59 13.71
CA LYS A 217 5.73 4.38 13.02
C LYS A 217 6.08 4.48 11.54
N TYR A 218 6.57 3.38 10.98
CA TYR A 218 7.04 3.37 9.60
C TYR A 218 6.60 2.11 8.86
N HIS A 219 6.19 2.26 7.61
CA HIS A 219 5.85 1.14 6.74
C HIS A 219 6.62 1.24 5.44
N VAL A 220 7.29 0.16 5.06
CA VAL A 220 8.04 0.06 3.80
C VAL A 220 7.13 -0.57 2.75
N CYS A 221 6.83 0.18 1.69
CA CYS A 221 6.01 -0.30 0.57
C CYS A 221 6.76 -1.34 -0.27
N HIS A 222 6.00 -2.28 -0.86
CA HIS A 222 6.37 -3.16 -1.98
C HIS A 222 7.87 -3.55 -2.05
N ILE A 223 8.44 -4.10 -0.97
CA ILE A 223 9.84 -4.56 -0.96
C ILE A 223 10.07 -5.65 -2.01
N SER A 224 11.19 -5.59 -2.69
CA SER A 224 11.53 -6.49 -3.80
C SER A 224 12.91 -7.13 -3.68
N THR A 225 13.77 -6.70 -2.73
CA THR A 225 15.15 -7.19 -2.60
C THR A 225 15.35 -7.98 -1.30
N LYS A 226 16.23 -8.97 -1.33
CA LYS A 226 16.60 -9.77 -0.16
C LYS A 226 17.28 -8.94 0.94
N GLU A 227 18.05 -7.93 0.54
CA GLU A 227 18.70 -7.00 1.46
C GLU A 227 17.67 -6.20 2.25
N SER A 228 16.60 -5.72 1.59
CA SER A 228 15.48 -5.04 2.25
C SER A 228 14.84 -5.90 3.32
N VAL A 229 14.59 -7.19 3.01
CA VAL A 229 14.04 -8.16 3.97
C VAL A 229 14.94 -8.30 5.19
N GLU A 230 16.26 -8.42 4.98
CA GLU A 230 17.20 -8.62 6.07
C GLU A 230 17.35 -7.36 6.94
N ILE A 231 17.45 -6.18 6.33
CA ILE A 231 17.52 -4.89 7.04
C ILE A 231 16.26 -4.69 7.92
N ILE A 232 15.08 -4.93 7.37
CA ILE A 232 13.81 -4.80 8.10
C ILE A 232 13.74 -5.84 9.23
N ARG A 233 14.13 -7.10 8.99
CA ARG A 233 14.16 -8.14 10.00
C ARG A 233 15.05 -7.77 11.19
N GLN A 234 16.24 -7.24 10.91
CA GLN A 234 17.17 -6.77 11.95
C GLN A 234 16.63 -5.57 12.71
N ALA A 235 15.98 -4.62 12.02
CA ALA A 235 15.35 -3.46 12.66
C ALA A 235 14.24 -3.91 13.62
N LYS A 236 13.34 -4.81 13.18
CA LYS A 236 12.29 -5.39 14.04
C LYS A 236 12.86 -6.12 15.25
N ALA A 237 13.94 -6.89 15.08
CA ALA A 237 14.61 -7.58 16.19
C ALA A 237 15.21 -6.61 17.22
N ARG A 238 15.56 -5.39 16.81
CA ARG A 238 16.03 -4.30 17.67
C ARG A 238 14.91 -3.44 18.26
N GLY A 239 13.64 -3.79 18.02
CA GLY A 239 12.47 -3.09 18.56
C GLY A 239 12.06 -1.84 17.80
N VAL A 240 12.54 -1.65 16.56
CA VAL A 240 12.08 -0.55 15.69
C VAL A 240 10.64 -0.82 15.25
N ASP A 241 9.77 0.20 15.37
CA ASP A 241 8.35 0.09 14.97
C ASP A 241 8.22 0.22 13.45
N VAL A 242 8.53 -0.86 12.76
CA VAL A 242 8.49 -0.97 11.30
C VAL A 242 7.65 -2.16 10.85
N THR A 243 6.86 -1.93 9.80
CA THR A 243 6.17 -2.96 9.01
C THR A 243 6.58 -2.86 7.55
N CYS A 244 6.27 -3.86 6.75
CA CYS A 244 6.50 -3.84 5.30
C CYS A 244 5.46 -4.66 4.57
N GLU A 245 5.37 -4.44 3.28
CA GLU A 245 4.55 -5.23 2.35
C GLU A 245 5.37 -5.66 1.13
N THR A 246 4.86 -6.64 0.42
CA THR A 246 5.32 -7.02 -0.91
C THR A 246 4.14 -7.41 -1.79
N GLY A 247 4.31 -7.35 -3.11
CA GLY A 247 3.27 -7.74 -4.05
C GLY A 247 3.28 -9.26 -4.34
N PRO A 248 2.13 -9.86 -4.70
CA PRO A 248 2.06 -11.29 -5.04
C PRO A 248 3.02 -11.70 -6.16
N HIS A 249 3.24 -10.81 -7.11
CA HIS A 249 4.16 -11.04 -8.23
C HIS A 249 5.62 -11.19 -7.79
N TYR A 250 6.07 -10.49 -6.74
CA TYR A 250 7.42 -10.65 -6.17
C TYR A 250 7.61 -11.98 -5.43
N LEU A 251 6.52 -12.67 -5.07
CA LEU A 251 6.58 -13.97 -4.41
C LEU A 251 6.65 -15.15 -5.40
N VAL A 252 6.22 -14.95 -6.65
CA VAL A 252 6.05 -16.04 -7.64
C VAL A 252 6.83 -15.83 -8.93
N MET A 253 7.27 -14.61 -9.23
CA MET A 253 8.00 -14.25 -10.46
C MET A 253 9.36 -13.65 -10.12
N ASP A 254 10.29 -13.79 -11.06
CA ASP A 254 11.63 -13.18 -11.03
C ASP A 254 11.98 -12.65 -12.43
N ASP A 255 13.17 -12.10 -12.62
CA ASP A 255 13.62 -11.49 -13.87
C ASP A 255 13.69 -12.47 -15.06
N SER A 256 13.65 -13.79 -14.81
CA SER A 256 13.57 -14.78 -15.90
C SER A 256 12.20 -14.81 -16.60
N PHE A 257 11.18 -14.18 -16.01
CA PHE A 257 9.84 -14.04 -16.62
C PHE A 257 9.76 -12.85 -17.58
N LEU A 258 10.74 -11.95 -17.57
CA LEU A 258 10.71 -10.73 -18.40
C LEU A 258 10.63 -11.07 -19.90
N GLN A 259 9.88 -10.24 -20.63
CA GLN A 259 9.73 -10.31 -22.06
C GLN A 259 9.72 -8.88 -22.64
N GLU A 260 9.91 -8.75 -23.97
CA GLU A 260 9.90 -7.48 -24.70
C GLU A 260 8.48 -6.86 -24.79
N GLU A 261 7.76 -6.86 -23.68
CA GLU A 261 6.40 -6.35 -23.60
C GLU A 261 6.23 -5.48 -22.34
N GLY A 262 5.59 -4.32 -22.47
CA GLY A 262 5.39 -3.34 -21.39
C GLY A 262 4.66 -3.88 -20.14
N ARG A 263 3.87 -4.95 -20.27
CA ARG A 263 3.17 -5.60 -19.15
C ARG A 263 4.12 -6.25 -18.13
N PHE A 264 5.38 -6.51 -18.51
CA PHE A 264 6.39 -7.04 -17.60
C PHE A 264 7.19 -5.94 -16.89
N LYS A 265 6.96 -4.66 -17.25
CA LYS A 265 7.56 -3.51 -16.56
C LYS A 265 6.73 -3.12 -15.36
N MET A 266 7.36 -3.08 -14.20
CA MET A 266 6.79 -2.59 -12.94
C MET A 266 7.86 -1.89 -12.11
N ASN A 267 7.44 -1.14 -11.11
CA ASN A 267 8.34 -0.51 -10.16
C ASN A 267 7.83 -0.76 -8.73
N PRO A 268 8.65 -1.35 -7.84
CA PRO A 268 9.98 -1.94 -8.10
C PRO A 268 9.97 -3.00 -9.21
N PRO A 269 11.10 -3.26 -9.90
CA PRO A 269 11.16 -4.28 -10.94
C PRO A 269 11.13 -5.70 -10.36
N LEU A 270 10.75 -6.69 -11.17
CA LEU A 270 10.98 -8.09 -10.85
C LEU A 270 12.49 -8.31 -10.70
N ARG A 271 12.92 -8.74 -9.52
CA ARG A 271 14.32 -8.97 -9.16
C ARG A 271 14.78 -10.37 -9.53
N SER A 272 15.99 -10.70 -9.10
CA SER A 272 16.56 -12.04 -9.29
C SER A 272 15.77 -13.12 -8.53
N LYS A 273 16.05 -14.40 -8.89
CA LYS A 273 15.51 -15.55 -8.16
C LYS A 273 15.96 -15.58 -6.70
N GLU A 274 17.15 -15.10 -6.40
CA GLU A 274 17.72 -15.02 -5.06
C GLU A 274 16.98 -13.97 -4.21
N ASP A 275 16.53 -12.88 -4.81
CA ASP A 275 15.71 -11.85 -4.14
C ASP A 275 14.33 -12.40 -3.79
N ARG A 276 13.68 -13.05 -4.75
CA ARG A 276 12.40 -13.73 -4.56
C ARG A 276 12.45 -14.79 -3.47
#